data_686df16b1ff72759e8b41b9e823c0edd
#
_entry.id   686df16b1ff72759e8b41b9e823c0edd
#
_cell.length_a   1.000
_cell.length_b   1.000
_cell.length_c   1.000
_cell.angle_alpha   90.00
_cell.angle_beta   90.00
_cell.angle_gamma   90.00
#
_symmetry.space_group_name_H-M   'P 1'
#
loop_
_entity.id
_entity.type
_entity.pdbx_description
1 polymer ?
#
loop_
_entity_poly.entity_id
_entity_poly.type
_entity_poly.pdbx_seq_one_letter_code
_entity_poly.pdbx_strand_id
1 'polypeptide(L)'
;MESKLLKIKLKLGAREKLDDLICYMRENIQYPKGEMDQKGYYWDSVFFESSAEYESVYIVIKSEDFSKIMLDESTLDHTPFREVYEKFRLECWVNEPYTDIEPVICFNSSMQFSV
;
A
#
# COMPACT_ATOMS: atom_id res chain seq x y z
N MET A 1 -12.81 -10.84 6.15
CA MET A 1 -11.80 -9.85 5.75
C MET A 1 -11.76 -9.71 4.24
N GLU A 2 -11.81 -8.50 3.76
CA GLU A 2 -11.82 -8.19 2.34
C GLU A 2 -10.42 -7.89 1.84
N SER A 3 -10.15 -8.09 0.55
CA SER A 3 -8.86 -7.81 -0.08
C SER A 3 -9.04 -6.96 -1.32
N LYS A 4 -8.07 -6.09 -1.59
CA LYS A 4 -7.96 -5.34 -2.83
C LYS A 4 -6.50 -5.31 -3.27
N LEU A 5 -6.29 -5.00 -4.54
CA LEU A 5 -4.95 -4.86 -5.10
C LEU A 5 -4.75 -3.41 -5.55
N LEU A 6 -3.69 -2.79 -5.08
CA LEU A 6 -3.28 -1.47 -5.56
C LEU A 6 -2.09 -1.66 -6.48
N LYS A 7 -2.11 -0.99 -7.64
CA LYS A 7 -0.97 -0.94 -8.55
C LYS A 7 -0.46 0.49 -8.61
N ILE A 8 0.83 0.65 -8.35
CA ILE A 8 1.50 1.95 -8.37
C ILE A 8 2.63 1.88 -9.38
N LYS A 9 2.59 2.77 -10.37
CA LYS A 9 3.69 2.89 -11.35
C LYS A 9 4.79 3.75 -10.76
N LEU A 10 6.03 3.27 -10.89
CA LEU A 10 7.21 3.95 -10.43
C LEU A 10 8.12 4.30 -11.59
N LYS A 11 8.92 5.33 -11.40
CA LYS A 11 9.97 5.69 -12.34
C LYS A 11 11.02 4.58 -12.39
N LEU A 12 11.69 4.44 -13.54
CA LEU A 12 12.79 3.49 -13.66
C LEU A 12 13.88 3.81 -12.62
N GLY A 13 14.45 2.77 -12.04
CA GLY A 13 15.49 2.92 -11.03
C GLY A 13 14.98 3.17 -9.62
N ALA A 14 13.68 3.03 -9.38
CA ALA A 14 13.09 3.28 -8.06
C ALA A 14 13.27 2.12 -7.07
N ARG A 15 13.73 0.95 -7.53
CA ARG A 15 13.81 -0.26 -6.68
C ARG A 15 14.65 -0.04 -5.42
N GLU A 16 15.80 0.62 -5.55
CA GLU A 16 16.67 0.85 -4.41
C GLU A 16 15.96 1.71 -3.35
N LYS A 17 15.27 2.76 -3.78
CA LYS A 17 14.52 3.62 -2.87
C LYS A 17 13.33 2.90 -2.26
N LEU A 18 12.71 1.99 -3.00
CA LEU A 18 11.66 1.13 -2.46
C LEU A 18 12.21 0.23 -1.36
N ASP A 19 13.37 -0.39 -1.60
CA ASP A 19 14.01 -1.24 -0.61
C ASP A 19 14.35 -0.45 0.65
N ASP A 20 14.82 0.79 0.50
CA ASP A 20 15.10 1.68 1.63
C ASP A 20 13.83 2.00 2.42
N LEU A 21 12.74 2.26 1.73
CA LEU A 21 11.45 2.50 2.38
C LEU A 21 10.99 1.29 3.18
N ILE A 22 11.05 0.10 2.58
CA ILE A 22 10.65 -1.14 3.26
C ILE A 22 11.52 -1.39 4.48
N CYS A 23 12.82 -1.17 4.35
CA CYS A 23 13.75 -1.30 5.47
C CYS A 23 13.38 -0.35 6.61
N TYR A 24 13.08 0.91 6.29
CA TYR A 24 12.64 1.89 7.28
C TYR A 24 11.35 1.43 7.98
N MET A 25 10.40 0.91 7.21
CA MET A 25 9.13 0.45 7.76
C MET A 25 9.33 -0.72 8.73
N ARG A 26 10.25 -1.62 8.42
CA ARG A 26 10.57 -2.76 9.30
C ARG A 26 11.23 -2.30 10.60
N GLU A 27 12.14 -1.35 10.51
CA GLU A 27 12.87 -0.84 11.66
C GLU A 27 12.01 0.05 12.55
N ASN A 28 10.95 0.62 12.00
CA ASN A 28 10.08 1.57 12.69
C ASN A 28 8.61 1.15 12.55
N ILE A 29 8.34 -0.13 12.75
CA ILE A 29 7.04 -0.73 12.44
C ILE A 29 5.86 -0.07 13.14
N GLN A 30 6.09 0.52 14.31
CA GLN A 30 5.03 1.18 15.07
C GLN A 30 4.39 2.34 14.31
N TYR A 31 5.12 3.00 13.41
CA TYR A 31 4.59 4.12 12.65
C TYR A 31 3.68 3.67 11.50
N PRO A 32 4.14 2.82 10.56
CA PRO A 32 3.24 2.34 9.51
C PRO A 32 2.07 1.54 10.08
N LYS A 33 2.30 0.75 11.11
CA LYS A 33 1.22 -0.02 11.75
C LYS A 33 0.14 0.91 12.33
N GLY A 34 0.55 1.95 13.05
CA GLY A 34 -0.38 2.91 13.61
C GLY A 34 -1.17 3.65 12.54
N GLU A 35 -0.51 4.03 11.44
CA GLU A 35 -1.17 4.68 10.33
C GLU A 35 -2.17 3.76 9.64
N MET A 36 -1.83 2.50 9.44
CA MET A 36 -2.73 1.50 8.87
C MET A 36 -3.94 1.26 9.77
N ASP A 37 -3.74 1.20 11.09
CA ASP A 37 -4.83 1.06 12.04
C ASP A 37 -5.79 2.25 11.94
N GLN A 38 -5.28 3.46 11.79
CA GLN A 38 -6.11 4.65 11.62
C GLN A 38 -6.87 4.65 10.30
N LYS A 39 -6.24 4.18 9.22
CA LYS A 39 -6.88 4.13 7.90
C LYS A 39 -7.95 3.05 7.79
N GLY A 40 -7.86 1.98 8.58
CA GLY A 40 -8.78 0.87 8.54
C GLY A 40 -8.42 -0.22 7.56
N TYR A 41 -7.22 -0.21 7.00
CA TYR A 41 -6.69 -1.28 6.16
C TYR A 41 -5.20 -1.43 6.38
N TYR A 42 -4.65 -2.57 5.98
CA TYR A 42 -3.21 -2.81 6.08
C TYR A 42 -2.66 -3.46 4.81
N TRP A 43 -1.35 -3.31 4.65
CA TRP A 43 -0.62 -3.96 3.56
C TRP A 43 -0.35 -5.40 3.97
N ASP A 44 -0.88 -6.34 3.19
CA ASP A 44 -0.63 -7.75 3.43
C ASP A 44 0.64 -8.21 2.70
N SER A 45 0.76 -7.84 1.44
CA SER A 45 1.87 -8.27 0.60
C SER A 45 2.23 -7.18 -0.40
N VAL A 46 3.52 -7.08 -0.70
CA VAL A 46 4.03 -6.10 -1.66
C VAL A 46 4.82 -6.86 -2.72
N PHE A 47 4.51 -6.61 -3.98
CA PHE A 47 5.17 -7.24 -5.12
C PHE A 47 5.77 -6.17 -6.01
N PHE A 48 6.83 -6.53 -6.72
CA PHE A 48 7.53 -5.62 -7.64
C PHE A 48 7.61 -6.25 -9.02
N GLU A 49 7.38 -5.43 -10.04
CA GLU A 49 7.52 -5.84 -11.42
C GLU A 49 8.36 -4.81 -12.16
N SER A 50 9.32 -5.27 -12.96
CA SER A 50 10.15 -4.40 -13.80
C SER A 50 9.76 -4.57 -15.26
N SER A 51 9.62 -3.45 -15.97
CA SER A 51 9.43 -3.45 -17.42
C SER A 51 10.43 -2.49 -18.05
N ALA A 52 10.44 -2.42 -19.40
CA ALA A 52 11.37 -1.57 -20.12
C ALA A 52 11.10 -0.07 -19.92
N GLU A 53 9.86 0.31 -19.66
CA GLU A 53 9.44 1.71 -19.62
C GLU A 53 9.19 2.23 -18.20
N TYR A 54 8.79 1.36 -17.28
CA TYR A 54 8.47 1.74 -15.91
C TYR A 54 8.60 0.53 -15.00
N GLU A 55 8.56 0.81 -13.71
CA GLU A 55 8.49 -0.22 -12.67
C GLU A 55 7.12 -0.14 -12.02
N SER A 56 6.67 -1.24 -11.42
CA SER A 56 5.38 -1.28 -10.75
C SER A 56 5.49 -1.95 -9.40
N VAL A 57 4.77 -1.40 -8.44
CA VAL A 57 4.57 -2.04 -7.14
C VAL A 57 3.11 -2.43 -7.04
N TYR A 58 2.89 -3.66 -6.62
CA TYR A 58 1.55 -4.19 -6.36
C TYR A 58 1.43 -4.42 -4.86
N ILE A 59 0.41 -3.86 -4.27
CA ILE A 59 0.17 -3.98 -2.83
C ILE A 59 -1.17 -4.65 -2.63
N VAL A 60 -1.17 -5.82 -2.00
CA VAL A 60 -2.40 -6.46 -1.56
C VAL A 60 -2.77 -5.81 -0.23
N ILE A 61 -3.90 -5.13 -0.20
CA ILE A 61 -4.41 -4.54 1.04
C ILE A 61 -5.60 -5.33 1.54
N LYS A 62 -5.76 -5.36 2.85
CA LYS A 62 -6.85 -6.06 3.53
C LYS A 62 -7.53 -5.16 4.54
N SER A 63 -8.85 -5.31 4.66
CA SER A 63 -9.65 -4.60 5.64
C SER A 63 -10.81 -5.47 6.09
N GLU A 64 -11.27 -5.26 7.30
CA GLU A 64 -12.51 -5.89 7.76
C GLU A 64 -13.70 -5.40 6.93
N ASP A 65 -13.68 -4.13 6.55
CA ASP A 65 -14.76 -3.53 5.76
C ASP A 65 -14.22 -2.30 5.03
N PHE A 66 -14.00 -2.42 3.72
CA PHE A 66 -13.47 -1.31 2.92
C PHE A 66 -14.42 -0.11 2.83
N SER A 67 -15.70 -0.30 3.12
CA SER A 67 -16.62 0.83 3.14
C SER A 67 -16.36 1.80 4.31
N LYS A 68 -15.56 1.37 5.28
CA LYS A 68 -15.23 2.15 6.48
C LYS A 68 -13.81 2.68 6.50
N ILE A 69 -13.05 2.53 5.41
CA ILE A 69 -11.67 3.01 5.39
C ILE A 69 -11.63 4.54 5.36
N MET A 70 -10.57 5.08 5.98
CA MET A 70 -10.32 6.51 5.96
C MET A 70 -9.63 6.89 4.64
N LEU A 71 -10.21 7.84 3.90
CA LEU A 71 -9.62 8.33 2.66
C LEU A 71 -8.90 9.66 2.85
N ASP A 72 -9.22 10.41 3.90
CA ASP A 72 -8.60 11.71 4.18
C ASP A 72 -7.37 11.54 5.06
N GLU A 73 -6.20 11.62 4.43
CA GLU A 73 -4.93 11.47 5.13
C GLU A 73 -4.57 12.67 6.00
N SER A 74 -5.27 13.80 5.86
CA SER A 74 -5.00 14.98 6.69
C SER A 74 -5.32 14.77 8.16
N THR A 75 -6.12 13.75 8.48
CA THR A 75 -6.50 13.41 9.86
C THR A 75 -5.53 12.41 10.51
N LEU A 76 -4.55 11.88 9.75
CA LEU A 76 -3.57 10.97 10.30
C LEU A 76 -2.61 11.69 11.25
N ASP A 77 -2.15 10.97 12.26
CA ASP A 77 -1.12 11.49 13.15
C ASP A 77 0.16 11.78 12.38
N HIS A 78 0.77 12.93 12.66
CA HIS A 78 2.04 13.27 12.05
C HIS A 78 3.15 12.43 12.70
N THR A 79 3.84 11.62 11.88
CA THR A 79 4.96 10.79 12.33
C THR A 79 6.12 10.94 11.37
N PRO A 80 7.35 10.59 11.78
CA PRO A 80 8.49 10.61 10.86
C PRO A 80 8.27 9.74 9.61
N PHE A 81 7.50 8.67 9.73
CA PHE A 81 7.18 7.82 8.59
C PHE A 81 6.43 8.57 7.50
N ARG A 82 5.52 9.49 7.88
CA ARG A 82 4.80 10.30 6.88
C ARG A 82 5.77 11.07 5.98
N GLU A 83 6.80 11.66 6.54
CA GLU A 83 7.80 12.40 5.76
C GLU A 83 8.60 11.47 4.85
N VAL A 84 9.00 10.31 5.36
CA VAL A 84 9.75 9.32 4.57
C VAL A 84 8.92 8.80 3.41
N TYR A 85 7.66 8.46 3.67
CA TYR A 85 6.74 7.95 2.66
C TYR A 85 6.45 9.00 1.59
N GLU A 86 6.15 10.23 1.99
CA GLU A 86 5.86 11.32 1.05
C GLU A 86 7.08 11.63 0.16
N LYS A 87 8.29 11.59 0.72
CA LYS A 87 9.50 11.78 -0.06
C LYS A 87 9.62 10.69 -1.12
N PHE A 88 9.40 9.45 -0.75
CA PHE A 88 9.42 8.32 -1.69
C PHE A 88 8.38 8.53 -2.80
N ARG A 89 7.15 8.92 -2.42
CA ARG A 89 6.08 9.15 -3.39
C ARG A 89 6.45 10.24 -4.38
N LEU A 90 6.95 11.37 -3.90
CA LEU A 90 7.32 12.50 -4.75
C LEU A 90 8.49 12.19 -5.68
N GLU A 91 9.46 11.40 -5.22
CA GLU A 91 10.65 11.06 -6.00
C GLU A 91 10.44 9.91 -6.97
N CYS A 92 9.59 8.94 -6.62
CA CYS A 92 9.54 7.65 -7.31
C CYS A 92 8.26 7.38 -8.08
N TRP A 93 7.11 7.89 -7.64
CA TRP A 93 5.87 7.65 -8.37
C TRP A 93 5.90 8.41 -9.70
N VAL A 94 5.42 7.77 -10.77
CA VAL A 94 5.12 8.50 -12.00
C VAL A 94 3.93 9.42 -11.72
N ASN A 95 3.75 10.46 -12.55
CA ASN A 95 2.69 11.44 -12.35
C ASN A 95 1.33 10.87 -12.80
N GLU A 96 0.93 9.79 -12.16
CA GLU A 96 -0.34 9.10 -12.40
C GLU A 96 -0.90 8.62 -11.07
N PRO A 97 -2.22 8.59 -10.91
CA PRO A 97 -2.81 8.00 -9.70
C PRO A 97 -2.56 6.49 -9.67
N TYR A 98 -2.57 5.91 -8.48
CA TYR A 98 -2.52 4.45 -8.37
C TYR A 98 -3.81 3.85 -8.93
N THR A 99 -3.73 2.58 -9.34
CA THR A 99 -4.89 1.82 -9.81
C THR A 99 -5.41 0.96 -8.67
N ASP A 100 -6.70 1.10 -8.39
CA ASP A 100 -7.41 0.29 -7.40
C ASP A 100 -8.08 -0.86 -8.16
N ILE A 101 -7.65 -2.09 -7.88
CA ILE A 101 -8.12 -3.28 -8.59
C ILE A 101 -8.98 -4.10 -7.65
N GLU A 102 -10.25 -4.20 -7.97
CA GLU A 102 -11.22 -4.93 -7.17
C GLU A 102 -11.10 -6.44 -7.42
N PRO A 103 -11.19 -7.26 -6.39
CA PRO A 103 -11.19 -8.71 -6.58
C PRO A 103 -12.52 -9.16 -7.20
N VAL A 104 -12.44 -10.15 -8.09
CA VAL A 104 -13.65 -10.81 -8.58
C VAL A 104 -14.18 -11.74 -7.49
N ILE A 105 -13.27 -12.44 -6.80
CA ILE A 105 -13.61 -13.33 -5.70
C ILE A 105 -12.36 -13.58 -4.86
N CYS A 106 -12.56 -13.77 -3.56
CA CYS A 106 -11.50 -14.15 -2.63
C CYS A 106 -11.83 -15.50 -2.02
N PHE A 107 -10.96 -16.49 -2.25
CA PHE A 107 -11.09 -17.82 -1.64
C PHE A 107 -10.15 -17.89 -0.45
N ASN A 108 -10.57 -17.34 0.67
CA ASN A 108 -9.78 -17.39 1.91
C ASN A 108 -10.67 -17.75 3.08
N SER A 109 -10.07 -17.87 4.26
CA SER A 109 -10.80 -18.30 5.46
C SER A 109 -11.91 -17.35 5.89
N SER A 110 -11.87 -16.10 5.41
CA SER A 110 -12.91 -15.13 5.74
C SER A 110 -14.11 -15.23 4.80
N MET A 111 -13.98 -15.94 3.67
CA MET A 111 -15.10 -16.15 2.79
C MET A 111 -16.02 -17.20 3.41
N GLN A 112 -17.26 -16.80 3.60
CA GLN A 112 -18.28 -17.71 4.04
C GLN A 112 -18.91 -18.35 2.82
N PHE A 113 -18.61 -19.61 2.60
CA PHE A 113 -19.32 -20.40 1.59
C PHE A 113 -20.64 -20.90 2.16
N SER A 114 -21.38 -20.00 2.70
CA SER A 114 -22.72 -20.32 3.19
C SER A 114 -23.67 -20.30 2.01
N VAL A 115 -23.62 -21.34 1.27
CA VAL A 115 -24.55 -21.54 0.18
C VAL A 115 -25.60 -22.53 0.60
#